data_16a88880c7ec9753d20f659d36d130d8
#
_entry.id   16a88880c7ec9753d20f659d36d130d8
#
_cell.length_a   1.000
_cell.length_b   1.000
_cell.length_c   1.000
_cell.angle_alpha   90.00
_cell.angle_beta   90.00
_cell.angle_gamma   90.00
#
_symmetry.space_group_name_H-M   'P 1'
#
loop_
_entity.id
_entity.type
_entity.pdbx_description
1 polymer ?
#
loop_
_entity_poly.entity_id
_entity_poly.type
_entity_poly.pdbx_seq_one_letter_code
_entity_poly.pdbx_strand_id
1 'polypeptide(L)'
;MADTLTGRCLCGAVTITVAGAHDPRVGACHCRMCQRWSGGLFLCFNAEASAVTVTGEVRTFRSSPFAERAFCPRCGSHLWFNDVEEGGEPREYELMPGLFDAARPWPLRSEIYIDRAMACVPLAGEHKRATRAEYEAENPFIEGDLA
;
A
#
# COMPACT_ATOMS: atom_id res chain seq x y z
N MET A 1 -21.58 4.59 -11.62
CA MET A 1 -21.25 4.36 -10.21
C MET A 1 -20.02 3.47 -10.12
N ALA A 2 -19.07 3.82 -9.29
CA ALA A 2 -17.97 2.91 -9.03
C ALA A 2 -18.50 1.68 -8.29
N ASP A 3 -18.04 0.50 -8.72
CA ASP A 3 -18.42 -0.74 -8.07
C ASP A 3 -17.80 -0.79 -6.66
N THR A 4 -18.55 -1.34 -5.72
CA THR A 4 -18.03 -1.58 -4.37
C THR A 4 -17.02 -2.73 -4.40
N LEU A 5 -15.84 -2.48 -3.87
CA LEU A 5 -14.80 -3.51 -3.75
C LEU A 5 -14.89 -4.16 -2.37
N THR A 6 -14.71 -5.45 -2.30
CA THR A 6 -14.61 -6.18 -1.04
C THR A 6 -13.32 -6.97 -1.00
N GLY A 7 -12.52 -6.74 0.05
CA GLY A 7 -11.28 -7.45 0.31
C GLY A 7 -11.33 -8.19 1.64
N ARG A 8 -10.50 -9.24 1.77
CA ARG A 8 -10.42 -10.05 3.00
C ARG A 8 -8.98 -10.47 3.27
N CYS A 9 -8.62 -10.54 4.54
CA CYS A 9 -7.37 -11.16 4.95
C CYS A 9 -7.42 -12.69 4.75
N LEU A 10 -6.28 -13.34 4.86
CA LEU A 10 -6.17 -14.79 4.60
C LEU A 10 -7.14 -15.62 5.48
N CYS A 11 -7.27 -15.29 6.75
CA CYS A 11 -8.16 -16.03 7.66
C CYS A 11 -9.62 -15.58 7.62
N GLY A 12 -9.93 -14.47 6.93
CA GLY A 12 -11.27 -13.92 6.81
C GLY A 12 -11.75 -13.10 8.01
N ALA A 13 -10.94 -12.95 9.06
CA ALA A 13 -11.34 -12.19 10.26
C ALA A 13 -11.46 -10.68 9.99
N VAL A 14 -10.74 -10.16 9.00
CA VAL A 14 -10.80 -8.75 8.59
C VAL A 14 -11.38 -8.66 7.18
N THR A 15 -12.40 -7.80 7.05
CA THR A 15 -12.99 -7.46 5.75
C THR A 15 -12.85 -5.96 5.52
N ILE A 16 -12.46 -5.59 4.31
CA ILE A 16 -12.33 -4.19 3.89
C ILE A 16 -13.27 -3.96 2.72
N THR A 17 -14.11 -2.94 2.84
CA THR A 17 -15.02 -2.52 1.78
C THR A 17 -14.61 -1.14 1.28
N VAL A 18 -14.50 -0.97 -0.03
CA VAL A 18 -14.22 0.32 -0.66
C VAL A 18 -15.45 0.70 -1.48
N ALA A 19 -16.17 1.70 -1.01
CA ALA A 19 -17.38 2.21 -1.65
C ALA A 19 -17.20 3.71 -1.93
N GLY A 20 -16.46 4.03 -2.98
CA GLY A 20 -16.15 5.41 -3.35
C GLY A 20 -14.85 5.54 -4.11
N ALA A 21 -14.23 6.71 -4.02
CA ALA A 21 -13.06 7.06 -4.81
C ALA A 21 -11.84 6.20 -4.49
N HIS A 22 -11.29 5.59 -5.53
CA HIS A 22 -10.06 4.79 -5.48
C HIS A 22 -9.39 4.80 -6.85
N ASP A 23 -8.11 4.47 -6.86
CA ASP A 23 -7.35 4.31 -8.11
C ASP A 23 -7.31 2.83 -8.51
N PRO A 24 -7.92 2.44 -9.65
CA PRO A 24 -7.92 1.06 -10.12
C PRO A 24 -6.59 0.66 -10.79
N ARG A 25 -5.48 1.14 -10.27
CA ARG A 25 -4.13 0.82 -10.71
C ARG A 25 -3.26 0.52 -9.50
N VAL A 26 -2.29 -0.35 -9.67
CA VAL A 26 -1.41 -0.81 -8.60
C VAL A 26 -0.08 -0.07 -8.64
N GLY A 27 0.42 0.34 -7.49
CA GLY A 27 1.77 0.87 -7.33
C GLY A 27 2.68 -0.16 -6.66
N ALA A 28 3.97 -0.13 -6.99
CA ALA A 28 4.99 -0.93 -6.32
C ALA A 28 6.01 -0.02 -5.63
N CYS A 29 6.36 -0.35 -4.40
CA CYS A 29 7.42 0.34 -3.67
C CYS A 29 8.55 -0.62 -3.33
N HIS A 30 9.76 -0.28 -3.79
CA HIS A 30 10.96 -1.09 -3.55
C HIS A 30 11.83 -0.56 -2.41
N CYS A 31 11.35 0.38 -1.58
CA CYS A 31 12.14 0.85 -0.45
C CYS A 31 12.42 -0.30 0.53
N ARG A 32 13.51 -0.16 1.29
CA ARG A 32 13.93 -1.23 2.22
C ARG A 32 12.91 -1.46 3.33
N MET A 33 12.19 -0.42 3.76
CA MET A 33 11.12 -0.58 4.75
C MET A 33 9.98 -1.44 4.21
N CYS A 34 9.52 -1.17 2.99
CA CYS A 34 8.48 -1.98 2.35
C CYS A 34 8.95 -3.41 2.11
N GLN A 35 10.19 -3.61 1.68
CA GLN A 35 10.77 -4.95 1.50
C GLN A 35 10.81 -5.73 2.82
N ARG A 36 11.24 -5.08 3.91
CA ARG A 36 11.28 -5.73 5.23
C ARG A 36 9.89 -6.06 5.75
N TRP A 37 8.94 -5.14 5.55
CA TRP A 37 7.57 -5.34 5.99
C TRP A 37 6.88 -6.49 5.25
N SER A 38 6.99 -6.51 3.93
CA SER A 38 6.33 -7.51 3.09
C SER A 38 7.12 -8.81 2.93
N GLY A 39 8.43 -8.76 3.18
CA GLY A 39 9.33 -9.88 2.90
C GLY A 39 9.78 -9.94 1.44
N GLY A 40 9.42 -8.98 0.61
CA GLY A 40 9.77 -8.96 -0.80
C GLY A 40 9.13 -7.82 -1.55
N LEU A 41 8.24 -8.13 -2.50
CA LEU A 41 7.54 -7.13 -3.29
C LEU A 41 6.37 -6.52 -2.52
N PHE A 42 6.33 -5.20 -2.46
CA PHE A 42 5.23 -4.46 -1.85
C PHE A 42 4.38 -3.80 -2.94
N LEU A 43 3.10 -4.16 -2.99
CA LEU A 43 2.12 -3.62 -3.94
C LEU A 43 0.97 -2.97 -3.16
N CYS A 44 0.44 -1.86 -3.70
CA CYS A 44 -0.70 -1.19 -3.11
C CYS A 44 -1.54 -0.46 -4.16
N PHE A 45 -2.77 -0.11 -3.80
CA PHE A 45 -3.59 0.85 -4.54
C PHE A 45 -4.21 1.86 -3.58
N ASN A 46 -4.43 3.07 -4.06
CA ASN A 46 -4.92 4.16 -3.23
C ASN A 46 -6.45 4.20 -3.21
N ALA A 47 -7.01 4.41 -2.02
CA ALA A 47 -8.43 4.67 -1.83
C ALA A 47 -8.61 5.80 -0.82
N GLU A 48 -9.54 6.72 -1.08
CA GLU A 48 -9.86 7.77 -0.12
C GLU A 48 -10.37 7.14 1.19
N ALA A 49 -9.93 7.67 2.32
CA ALA A 49 -10.31 7.14 3.63
C ALA A 49 -11.83 7.12 3.84
N SER A 50 -12.53 8.13 3.31
CA SER A 50 -14.00 8.21 3.37
C SER A 50 -14.71 7.08 2.62
N ALA A 51 -14.03 6.43 1.67
CA ALA A 51 -14.58 5.31 0.90
C ALA A 51 -14.36 3.95 1.59
N VAL A 52 -13.50 3.89 2.60
CA VAL A 52 -13.03 2.64 3.21
C VAL A 52 -13.77 2.34 4.51
N THR A 53 -14.31 1.13 4.60
CA THR A 53 -14.90 0.58 5.83
C THR A 53 -14.20 -0.72 6.18
N VAL A 54 -13.79 -0.85 7.44
CA VAL A 54 -13.06 -2.02 7.94
C VAL A 54 -13.90 -2.72 9.00
N THR A 55 -14.03 -4.03 8.89
CA THR A 55 -14.71 -4.88 9.87
C THR A 55 -13.73 -5.93 10.37
N GLY A 56 -13.69 -6.12 11.68
CA GLY A 56 -12.77 -7.03 12.36
C GLY A 56 -11.66 -6.29 13.11
N GLU A 57 -10.95 -7.04 13.94
CA GLU A 57 -9.84 -6.49 14.72
C GLU A 57 -8.62 -6.27 13.81
N VAL A 58 -8.02 -5.09 13.91
CA VAL A 58 -6.82 -4.70 13.17
C VAL A 58 -5.77 -4.23 14.15
N ARG A 59 -4.51 -4.58 13.90
CA ARG A 59 -3.36 -3.99 14.56
C ARG A 59 -2.58 -3.12 13.62
N THR A 60 -1.96 -2.09 14.19
CA THR A 60 -1.13 -1.16 13.45
C THR A 60 0.27 -1.10 14.05
N PHE A 61 1.23 -0.77 13.19
CA PHE A 61 2.61 -0.54 13.55
C PHE A 61 3.09 0.78 12.95
N ARG A 62 3.57 1.68 13.80
CA ARG A 62 4.21 2.92 13.34
C ARG A 62 5.58 2.58 12.78
N SER A 63 5.68 2.47 11.46
CA SER A 63 6.89 2.02 10.79
C SER A 63 7.94 3.13 10.59
N SER A 64 7.48 4.38 10.63
CA SER A 64 8.33 5.57 10.52
C SER A 64 7.60 6.78 11.10
N PRO A 65 8.26 7.95 11.26
CA PRO A 65 7.58 9.17 11.73
C PRO A 65 6.40 9.60 10.83
N PHE A 66 6.42 9.23 9.56
CA PHE A 66 5.42 9.64 8.56
C PHE A 66 4.44 8.55 8.17
N ALA A 67 4.55 7.32 8.69
CA ALA A 67 3.75 6.20 8.18
C ALA A 67 3.36 5.17 9.25
N GLU A 68 2.20 4.57 8.99
CA GLU A 68 1.64 3.48 9.77
C GLU A 68 1.24 2.33 8.86
N ARG A 69 1.36 1.10 9.34
CA ARG A 69 1.02 -0.12 8.60
C ARG A 69 0.06 -0.95 9.43
N ALA A 70 -0.95 -1.51 8.76
CA ALA A 70 -1.99 -2.31 9.38
C ALA A 70 -1.90 -3.77 8.97
N PHE A 71 -2.24 -4.65 9.89
CA PHE A 71 -2.24 -6.09 9.65
C PHE A 71 -3.29 -6.80 10.49
N CYS A 72 -3.70 -7.98 10.04
CA CYS A 72 -4.60 -8.83 10.78
C CYS A 72 -3.85 -9.47 11.96
N PRO A 73 -4.29 -9.28 13.21
CA PRO A 73 -3.58 -9.85 14.36
C PRO A 73 -3.67 -11.38 14.44
N ARG A 74 -4.62 -11.98 13.72
CA ARG A 74 -4.84 -13.42 13.72
C ARG A 74 -3.99 -14.16 12.69
N CYS A 75 -3.94 -13.68 11.44
CA CYS A 75 -3.20 -14.36 10.38
C CYS A 75 -1.97 -13.60 9.88
N GLY A 76 -1.79 -12.35 10.29
CA GLY A 76 -0.65 -11.53 9.88
C GLY A 76 -0.76 -10.93 8.48
N SER A 77 -1.87 -11.10 7.76
CA SER A 77 -2.05 -10.49 6.45
C SER A 77 -1.86 -8.98 6.54
N HIS A 78 -1.04 -8.42 5.67
CA HIS A 78 -0.92 -6.97 5.54
C HIS A 78 -2.19 -6.41 4.93
N LEU A 79 -2.70 -5.31 5.47
CA LEU A 79 -3.99 -4.74 5.08
C LEU A 79 -3.81 -3.43 4.34
N TRP A 80 -3.07 -2.49 4.91
CA TRP A 80 -2.78 -1.21 4.28
C TRP A 80 -1.56 -0.52 4.87
N PHE A 81 -1.11 0.48 4.14
CA PHE A 81 -0.18 1.52 4.57
C PHE A 81 -0.94 2.85 4.53
N ASN A 82 -0.66 3.75 5.44
CA ASN A 82 -1.14 5.12 5.36
C ASN A 82 -0.10 6.11 5.88
N ASP A 83 -0.09 7.28 5.28
CA ASP A 83 0.68 8.40 5.81
C ASP A 83 0.04 8.86 7.13
N VAL A 84 0.88 9.29 8.06
CA VAL A 84 0.44 9.85 9.33
C VAL A 84 0.69 11.35 9.28
N GLU A 85 -0.40 12.11 9.27
CA GLU A 85 -0.33 13.56 9.40
C GLU A 85 -0.42 13.94 10.88
N GLU A 86 0.21 15.05 11.24
CA GLU A 86 0.20 15.56 12.60
C GLU A 86 -1.26 15.83 13.06
N GLY A 87 -1.70 15.06 14.05
CA GLY A 87 -3.02 15.22 14.66
C GLY A 87 -4.22 14.75 13.85
N GLY A 88 -4.02 14.02 12.74
CA GLY A 88 -5.09 13.68 11.80
C GLY A 88 -5.34 12.21 11.54
N GLU A 89 -6.57 11.92 11.13
CA GLU A 89 -6.93 10.66 10.49
C GLU A 89 -6.29 10.62 9.10
N PRO A 90 -5.97 9.43 8.57
CA PRO A 90 -5.42 9.32 7.22
C PRO A 90 -6.41 9.85 6.18
N ARG A 91 -5.89 10.51 5.15
CA ARG A 91 -6.70 10.95 4.00
C ARG A 91 -6.94 9.82 3.02
N GLU A 92 -5.95 8.97 2.87
CA GLU A 92 -5.98 7.82 1.98
C GLU A 92 -5.43 6.59 2.68
N TYR A 93 -5.91 5.43 2.24
CA TYR A 93 -5.29 4.16 2.53
C TYR A 93 -4.63 3.60 1.27
N GLU A 94 -3.44 3.10 1.43
CA GLU A 94 -2.75 2.31 0.41
C GLU A 94 -3.01 0.83 0.71
N LEU A 95 -4.04 0.30 0.08
CA LEU A 95 -4.56 -1.04 0.34
C LEU A 95 -3.78 -2.11 -0.42
N MET A 96 -3.63 -3.28 0.18
CA MET A 96 -2.96 -4.41 -0.48
C MET A 96 -3.88 -5.02 -1.54
N PRO A 97 -3.51 -4.99 -2.84
CA PRO A 97 -4.40 -5.46 -3.91
C PRO A 97 -4.70 -6.95 -3.85
N GLY A 98 -3.79 -7.75 -3.29
CA GLY A 98 -3.99 -9.19 -3.14
C GLY A 98 -5.17 -9.58 -2.24
N LEU A 99 -5.70 -8.64 -1.45
CA LEU A 99 -6.88 -8.85 -0.62
C LEU A 99 -8.19 -8.79 -1.45
N PHE A 100 -8.13 -8.20 -2.63
CA PHE A 100 -9.30 -7.86 -3.45
C PHE A 100 -9.28 -8.63 -4.78
N ASP A 101 -10.23 -9.51 -4.99
CA ASP A 101 -10.32 -10.23 -6.26
C ASP A 101 -10.54 -9.29 -7.46
N ALA A 102 -11.25 -8.19 -7.25
CA ALA A 102 -11.49 -7.18 -8.27
C ALA A 102 -10.22 -6.49 -8.76
N ALA A 103 -9.15 -6.47 -7.96
CA ALA A 103 -7.87 -5.85 -8.34
C ALA A 103 -7.00 -6.74 -9.24
N ARG A 104 -7.36 -7.99 -9.45
CA ARG A 104 -6.54 -8.93 -10.24
C ARG A 104 -6.21 -8.47 -11.66
N PRO A 105 -7.12 -7.84 -12.41
CA PRO A 105 -6.81 -7.38 -13.76
C PRO A 105 -6.20 -5.97 -13.82
N TRP A 106 -5.99 -5.30 -12.70
CA TRP A 106 -5.54 -3.92 -12.70
C TRP A 106 -4.08 -3.79 -13.15
N PRO A 107 -3.78 -2.76 -13.96
CA PRO A 107 -2.41 -2.53 -14.44
C PRO A 107 -1.53 -1.93 -13.36
N LEU A 108 -0.23 -2.09 -13.53
CA LEU A 108 0.77 -1.41 -12.73
C LEU A 108 0.85 0.06 -13.17
N ARG A 109 0.68 0.97 -12.21
CA ARG A 109 0.78 2.42 -12.44
C ARG A 109 2.23 2.90 -12.40
N SER A 110 2.98 2.46 -11.39
CA SER A 110 4.33 2.96 -11.12
C SER A 110 5.11 2.02 -10.22
N GLU A 111 6.42 2.16 -10.30
CA GLU A 111 7.38 1.61 -9.34
C GLU A 111 8.19 2.76 -8.76
N ILE A 112 8.25 2.84 -7.43
CA ILE A 112 9.06 3.83 -6.72
C ILE A 112 10.23 3.15 -6.01
N TYR A 113 11.31 3.88 -5.75
CA TYR A 113 12.57 3.32 -5.24
C TYR A 113 13.11 2.21 -6.13
N ILE A 114 13.01 2.38 -7.45
CA ILE A 114 13.38 1.35 -8.43
C ILE A 114 14.84 0.93 -8.36
N ASP A 115 15.71 1.85 -7.96
CA ASP A 115 17.14 1.61 -7.76
C ASP A 115 17.44 0.72 -6.54
N ARG A 116 16.44 0.45 -5.72
CA ARG A 116 16.53 -0.47 -4.56
C ARG A 116 15.80 -1.80 -4.79
N ALA A 117 15.26 -2.00 -5.97
CA ALA A 117 14.57 -3.24 -6.30
C ALA A 117 15.53 -4.44 -6.20
N MET A 118 15.02 -5.56 -5.68
CA MET A 118 15.77 -6.81 -5.71
C MET A 118 15.94 -7.29 -7.16
N ALA A 119 17.10 -7.81 -7.49
CA ALA A 119 17.42 -8.25 -8.85
C ALA A 119 16.46 -9.31 -9.40
N CYS A 120 15.82 -10.08 -8.53
CA CYS A 120 14.86 -11.12 -8.92
C CYS A 120 13.46 -10.58 -9.30
N VAL A 121 13.20 -9.28 -9.19
CA VAL A 121 11.87 -8.71 -9.36
C VAL A 121 11.84 -7.60 -10.42
N PRO A 122 12.09 -7.92 -11.72
CA PRO A 122 11.73 -6.99 -12.78
C PRO A 122 10.24 -7.10 -13.06
N LEU A 123 9.51 -5.97 -12.97
CA LEU A 123 8.10 -5.91 -13.36
C LEU A 123 7.98 -5.49 -14.82
N ALA A 124 7.21 -6.24 -15.58
CA ALA A 124 7.05 -6.04 -17.02
C ALA A 124 6.10 -4.88 -17.32
N GLY A 125 6.19 -4.37 -18.54
CA GLY A 125 5.27 -3.36 -19.08
C GLY A 125 5.79 -1.94 -19.01
N GLU A 126 5.00 -1.03 -19.59
CA GLU A 126 5.28 0.39 -19.63
C GLU A 126 4.56 1.11 -18.50
N HIS A 127 5.32 1.68 -17.59
CA HIS A 127 4.80 2.43 -16.43
C HIS A 127 5.88 3.35 -15.90
N LYS A 128 5.50 4.31 -15.07
CA LYS A 128 6.45 5.23 -14.43
C LYS A 128 7.39 4.43 -13.50
N ARG A 129 8.68 4.72 -13.57
CA ARG A 129 9.70 4.21 -12.65
C ARG A 129 10.46 5.40 -12.07
N ALA A 130 10.51 5.49 -10.74
CA ALA A 130 11.23 6.55 -10.06
C ALA A 130 12.28 5.96 -9.12
N THR A 131 13.48 6.54 -9.14
CA THR A 131 14.53 6.22 -8.16
C THR A 131 14.18 6.78 -6.80
N ARG A 132 14.93 6.36 -5.77
CA ARG A 132 14.83 6.94 -4.43
C ARG A 132 14.96 8.46 -4.48
N ALA A 133 16.01 8.95 -5.13
CA ALA A 133 16.27 10.38 -5.18
C ALA A 133 15.15 11.16 -5.86
N GLU A 134 14.63 10.64 -6.97
CA GLU A 134 13.52 11.27 -7.69
C GLU A 134 12.25 11.30 -6.85
N TYR A 135 11.91 10.18 -6.21
CA TYR A 135 10.70 10.09 -5.40
C TYR A 135 10.75 10.96 -4.15
N GLU A 136 11.88 10.95 -3.44
CA GLU A 136 12.05 11.76 -2.24
C GLU A 136 12.05 13.26 -2.57
N ALA A 137 12.56 13.67 -3.75
CA ALA A 137 12.50 15.06 -4.21
C ALA A 137 11.06 15.54 -4.44
N GLU A 138 10.18 14.66 -4.93
CA GLU A 138 8.75 14.95 -5.11
C GLU A 138 7.94 14.88 -3.81
N ASN A 139 8.49 14.27 -2.77
CA ASN A 139 7.80 14.00 -1.51
C ASN A 139 8.69 14.38 -0.30
N PRO A 140 8.91 15.69 -0.06
CA PRO A 140 9.89 16.15 0.93
C PRO A 140 9.53 15.82 2.39
N PHE A 141 8.32 15.37 2.67
CA PHE A 141 7.91 14.91 4.02
C PHE A 141 8.49 13.56 4.40
N ILE A 142 9.06 12.83 3.44
CA ILE A 142 9.67 11.52 3.68
C ILE A 142 11.06 11.72 4.30
N GLU A 143 11.30 11.11 5.45
CA GLU A 143 12.60 11.20 6.14
C GLU A 143 13.64 10.20 5.62
N GLY A 144 13.37 9.55 4.51
CA GLY A 144 14.27 8.63 3.85
C GLY A 144 13.93 7.16 4.08
N ASP A 145 14.82 6.30 3.64
CA ASP A 145 14.69 4.86 3.70
C ASP A 145 15.80 4.26 4.57
N LEU A 146 15.67 2.99 4.89
CA LEU A 146 16.71 2.24 5.59
C LEU A 146 18.01 2.18 4.76
N ALA A 147 19.11 2.08 5.44
CA ALA A 147 20.42 1.96 4.83
C ALA A 147 20.58 0.72 3.94
#